data_b3543e068f8b2739201bd182517c0304
#
_entry.id   b3543e068f8b2739201bd182517c0304
#
_cell.length_a   1.000
_cell.length_b   1.000
_cell.length_c   1.000
_cell.angle_alpha   90.00
_cell.angle_beta   90.00
_cell.angle_gamma   90.00
#
_symmetry.space_group_name_H-M   'P 1'
#
loop_
_entity.id
_entity.type
_entity.pdbx_description
1 polymer ?
#
loop_
_entity_poly.entity_id
_entity_poly.type
_entity_poly.pdbx_seq_one_letter_code
_entity_poly.pdbx_strand_id
1 'polypeptide(L)'
;MFYVSNNLQIDVESGDYVLIEDDWDDWFTYETKYHLYVFSPDGEGHWKIIGVVKIGQLNMAKGQRRAAIPEQFESLNGEFFSLGQSDSYYETAVELGLADQLLSCLNDIAFDNQLFRKTRREDVTRVSLLRSVKETTVLGSFSRIITGSVPLTAYDFTYTGPQQLSSEHEPIQLDFQVEPGSNPPSNIHVLIGRNGIGKSFILNAMIRALVTDTNDEDADGRFVDEDLLA
;
A
#
# COMPACT_ATOMS: atom_id res chain seq x y z
N MET A 1 -18.26 -15.29 10.43
CA MET A 1 -17.84 -16.67 10.09
C MET A 1 -17.28 -16.68 8.68
N PHE A 2 -16.28 -17.54 8.36
CA PHE A 2 -15.75 -17.75 7.01
C PHE A 2 -16.12 -19.13 6.51
N TYR A 3 -16.48 -19.21 5.25
CA TYR A 3 -16.81 -20.47 4.55
C TYR A 3 -15.95 -20.59 3.30
N VAL A 4 -15.41 -21.77 3.02
CA VAL A 4 -14.72 -22.08 1.77
C VAL A 4 -15.71 -22.81 0.86
N SER A 5 -15.91 -22.33 -0.35
CA SER A 5 -16.92 -22.88 -1.27
C SER A 5 -16.50 -22.69 -2.72
N ASN A 6 -17.14 -23.42 -3.61
CA ASN A 6 -16.99 -23.25 -5.07
C ASN A 6 -18.04 -22.31 -5.68
N ASN A 7 -19.03 -21.87 -4.88
CA ASN A 7 -20.08 -20.95 -5.33
C ASN A 7 -20.71 -20.21 -4.14
N LEU A 8 -21.57 -19.22 -4.45
CA LEU A 8 -22.28 -18.41 -3.45
C LEU A 8 -23.66 -18.97 -3.03
N GLN A 9 -23.98 -20.21 -3.41
CA GLN A 9 -25.25 -20.88 -3.04
C GLN A 9 -25.10 -21.63 -1.73
N ILE A 10 -24.80 -20.91 -0.66
CA ILE A 10 -24.65 -21.44 0.70
C ILE A 10 -25.56 -20.67 1.66
N ASP A 11 -25.95 -21.33 2.73
CA ASP A 11 -26.76 -20.74 3.79
C ASP A 11 -25.84 -19.99 4.76
N VAL A 12 -26.00 -18.67 4.84
CA VAL A 12 -25.11 -17.76 5.59
C VAL A 12 -25.92 -16.66 6.26
N GLU A 13 -25.35 -16.10 7.31
CA GLU A 13 -25.91 -14.94 8.01
C GLU A 13 -25.27 -13.62 7.52
N SER A 14 -25.96 -12.50 7.79
CA SER A 14 -25.42 -11.17 7.48
C SER A 14 -24.08 -10.95 8.19
N GLY A 15 -23.07 -10.51 7.44
CA GLY A 15 -21.71 -10.33 7.91
C GLY A 15 -20.81 -11.56 7.77
N ASP A 16 -21.34 -12.70 7.28
CA ASP A 16 -20.50 -13.85 6.95
C ASP A 16 -19.70 -13.66 5.67
N TYR A 17 -18.56 -14.32 5.60
CA TYR A 17 -17.62 -14.26 4.48
C TYR A 17 -17.56 -15.57 3.74
N VAL A 18 -17.37 -15.50 2.42
CA VAL A 18 -17.14 -16.67 1.57
C VAL A 18 -15.87 -16.50 0.76
N LEU A 19 -15.02 -17.50 0.85
CA LEU A 19 -13.82 -17.68 0.04
C LEU A 19 -14.15 -18.64 -1.10
N ILE A 20 -14.34 -18.10 -2.30
CA ILE A 20 -14.54 -18.92 -3.50
C ILE A 20 -13.17 -19.31 -4.03
N GLU A 21 -12.94 -20.62 -4.12
CA GLU A 21 -11.69 -21.16 -4.68
C GLU A 21 -11.54 -20.77 -6.15
N ASP A 22 -10.31 -20.39 -6.52
CA ASP A 22 -9.92 -20.11 -7.91
C ASP A 22 -8.88 -21.15 -8.32
N ASP A 23 -9.06 -21.74 -9.50
CA ASP A 23 -8.17 -22.77 -10.05
C ASP A 23 -6.88 -22.16 -10.67
N TRP A 24 -6.63 -20.87 -10.42
CA TRP A 24 -5.42 -20.22 -10.89
C TRP A 24 -4.18 -20.83 -10.25
N ASP A 25 -3.31 -21.35 -11.10
CA ASP A 25 -2.08 -22.02 -10.73
C ASP A 25 -0.87 -21.11 -10.92
N ASP A 26 -0.19 -20.83 -9.82
CA ASP A 26 1.05 -20.07 -9.85
C ASP A 26 2.23 -21.00 -10.19
N TRP A 27 2.69 -20.93 -11.44
CA TRP A 27 3.84 -21.68 -11.94
C TRP A 27 3.71 -23.20 -11.83
N PHE A 28 2.52 -23.76 -11.97
CA PHE A 28 2.23 -25.18 -11.76
C PHE A 28 2.65 -25.69 -10.38
N THR A 29 2.71 -24.79 -9.40
CA THR A 29 3.21 -25.10 -8.06
C THR A 29 2.18 -24.85 -6.99
N TYR A 30 1.48 -23.69 -7.01
CA TYR A 30 0.56 -23.27 -5.98
C TYR A 30 -0.80 -22.80 -6.53
N GLU A 31 -1.86 -23.18 -5.83
CA GLU A 31 -3.26 -22.78 -6.05
C GLU A 31 -3.78 -22.09 -4.77
N THR A 32 -3.30 -20.89 -4.48
CA THR A 32 -3.57 -20.19 -3.22
C THR A 32 -4.67 -19.15 -3.33
N LYS A 33 -5.20 -18.92 -4.55
CA LYS A 33 -6.08 -17.80 -4.88
C LYS A 33 -7.53 -18.09 -4.51
N TYR A 34 -8.16 -17.07 -3.90
CA TYR A 34 -9.58 -17.05 -3.56
C TYR A 34 -10.19 -15.71 -3.94
N HIS A 35 -11.48 -15.73 -4.31
CA HIS A 35 -12.30 -14.54 -4.39
C HIS A 35 -13.09 -14.41 -3.08
N LEU A 36 -12.89 -13.29 -2.37
CA LEU A 36 -13.52 -13.05 -1.07
C LEU A 36 -14.78 -12.20 -1.23
N TYR A 37 -15.86 -12.70 -0.67
CA TYR A 37 -17.15 -12.02 -0.60
C TYR A 37 -17.61 -11.89 0.84
N VAL A 38 -18.42 -10.84 1.11
CA VAL A 38 -19.17 -10.70 2.36
C VAL A 38 -20.65 -10.66 2.04
N PHE A 39 -21.46 -11.34 2.85
CA PHE A 39 -22.91 -11.36 2.69
C PHE A 39 -23.55 -10.20 3.45
N SER A 40 -24.33 -9.38 2.73
CA SER A 40 -25.20 -8.34 3.30
C SER A 40 -24.50 -7.45 4.36
N PRO A 41 -23.35 -6.83 4.07
CA PRO A 41 -22.65 -5.99 5.05
C PRO A 41 -23.47 -4.75 5.43
N ASP A 42 -24.44 -4.36 4.59
CA ASP A 42 -25.38 -3.27 4.74
C ASP A 42 -26.81 -3.70 5.15
N GLY A 43 -27.05 -5.01 5.29
CA GLY A 43 -28.36 -5.57 5.65
C GLY A 43 -29.33 -5.74 4.49
N GLU A 44 -28.92 -5.49 3.23
CA GLU A 44 -29.81 -5.57 2.05
C GLU A 44 -29.96 -6.97 1.43
N GLY A 45 -29.29 -7.99 1.98
CA GLY A 45 -29.45 -9.38 1.58
C GLY A 45 -28.76 -9.77 0.27
N HIS A 46 -27.64 -9.11 -0.08
CA HIS A 46 -26.87 -9.41 -1.27
C HIS A 46 -25.37 -9.66 -0.97
N TRP A 47 -24.68 -10.30 -1.90
CA TRP A 47 -23.24 -10.51 -1.83
C TRP A 47 -22.48 -9.27 -2.32
N LYS A 48 -21.47 -8.86 -1.56
CA LYS A 48 -20.51 -7.84 -1.97
C LYS A 48 -19.13 -8.47 -2.11
N ILE A 49 -18.49 -8.27 -3.25
CA ILE A 49 -17.11 -8.71 -3.46
C ILE A 49 -16.17 -7.74 -2.72
N ILE A 50 -15.24 -8.30 -1.93
CA ILE A 50 -14.14 -7.54 -1.32
C ILE A 50 -12.95 -7.52 -2.27
N GLY A 51 -12.62 -8.67 -2.86
CA GLY A 51 -11.55 -8.77 -3.84
C GLY A 51 -10.86 -10.12 -3.84
N VAL A 52 -9.67 -10.14 -4.43
CA VAL A 52 -8.83 -11.35 -4.51
C VAL A 52 -7.87 -11.39 -3.34
N VAL A 53 -7.81 -12.54 -2.67
CA VAL A 53 -6.86 -12.85 -1.61
C VAL A 53 -6.15 -14.16 -1.91
N LYS A 54 -4.87 -14.26 -1.56
CA LYS A 54 -4.11 -15.50 -1.59
C LYS A 54 -3.82 -15.95 -0.16
N ILE A 55 -3.97 -17.25 0.12
CA ILE A 55 -3.74 -17.84 1.44
C ILE A 55 -2.62 -18.87 1.34
N GLY A 56 -1.58 -18.66 2.14
CA GLY A 56 -0.46 -19.56 2.31
C GLY A 56 -0.50 -20.27 3.67
N GLN A 57 0.36 -21.28 3.81
CA GLN A 57 0.56 -22.03 5.05
C GLN A 57 2.06 -22.14 5.31
N LEU A 58 2.47 -22.05 6.57
CA LEU A 58 3.85 -22.25 6.98
C LEU A 58 4.31 -23.68 6.70
N ASN A 59 5.54 -23.82 6.20
CA ASN A 59 6.16 -25.14 5.95
C ASN A 59 5.33 -26.05 5.05
N MET A 60 4.69 -25.52 4.00
CA MET A 60 3.95 -26.34 3.04
C MET A 60 4.80 -27.49 2.52
N ALA A 61 4.24 -28.70 2.56
CA ALA A 61 4.95 -29.89 2.10
C ALA A 61 5.22 -29.83 0.59
N LYS A 62 6.31 -30.49 0.17
CA LYS A 62 6.62 -30.58 -1.27
C LYS A 62 5.47 -31.23 -2.03
N GLY A 63 4.91 -30.51 -3.01
CA GLY A 63 3.76 -30.96 -3.81
C GLY A 63 2.40 -30.59 -3.20
N GLN A 64 2.35 -30.00 -2.00
CA GLN A 64 1.16 -29.36 -1.49
C GLN A 64 0.91 -28.07 -2.25
N ARG A 65 -0.16 -28.01 -3.02
CA ARG A 65 -0.46 -26.88 -3.89
C ARG A 65 -1.31 -25.81 -3.20
N ARG A 66 -2.17 -26.22 -2.27
CA ARG A 66 -3.13 -25.34 -1.56
C ARG A 66 -2.94 -25.46 -0.05
N ALA A 67 -3.11 -24.37 0.66
CA ALA A 67 -3.15 -24.36 2.11
C ALA A 67 -4.34 -25.18 2.61
N ALA A 68 -4.14 -26.03 3.63
CA ALA A 68 -5.17 -26.91 4.17
C ALA A 68 -6.06 -26.16 5.18
N ILE A 69 -6.69 -25.05 4.73
CA ILE A 69 -7.61 -24.28 5.57
C ILE A 69 -8.88 -25.06 5.83
N PRO A 70 -9.54 -24.90 7.02
CA PRO A 70 -10.83 -25.51 7.30
C PRO A 70 -11.92 -25.02 6.33
N GLU A 71 -12.91 -25.87 6.03
CA GLU A 71 -14.06 -25.48 5.21
C GLU A 71 -14.89 -24.36 5.86
N GLN A 72 -14.85 -24.26 7.20
CA GLN A 72 -15.51 -23.22 7.99
C GLN A 72 -14.63 -22.82 9.16
N PHE A 73 -14.49 -21.51 9.42
CA PHE A 73 -13.69 -20.98 10.52
C PHE A 73 -14.09 -19.55 10.91
N GLU A 74 -13.81 -19.17 12.15
CA GLU A 74 -13.94 -17.78 12.62
C GLU A 74 -12.68 -16.96 12.33
N SER A 75 -11.51 -17.57 12.55
CA SER A 75 -10.20 -17.02 12.23
C SER A 75 -9.23 -18.13 11.88
N LEU A 76 -8.29 -17.84 11.01
CA LEU A 76 -7.19 -18.73 10.69
C LEU A 76 -6.22 -18.82 11.88
N ASN A 77 -5.73 -20.01 12.18
CA ASN A 77 -4.71 -20.18 13.20
C ASN A 77 -3.34 -19.67 12.69
N GLY A 78 -2.35 -19.61 13.58
CA GLY A 78 -1.03 -19.04 13.27
C GLY A 78 -0.17 -19.84 12.27
N GLU A 79 -0.67 -20.94 11.71
CA GLU A 79 -0.02 -21.68 10.62
C GLU A 79 -0.35 -21.08 9.25
N PHE A 80 -1.48 -20.36 9.13
CA PHE A 80 -1.94 -19.77 7.89
C PHE A 80 -1.70 -18.26 7.89
N PHE A 81 -1.53 -17.73 6.69
CA PHE A 81 -1.39 -16.29 6.46
C PHE A 81 -1.94 -15.93 5.09
N SER A 82 -2.35 -14.68 4.92
CA SER A 82 -2.96 -14.22 3.68
C SER A 82 -2.34 -12.93 3.15
N LEU A 83 -2.65 -12.62 1.90
CA LEU A 83 -2.31 -11.35 1.26
C LEU A 83 -3.37 -10.95 0.25
N GLY A 84 -4.00 -9.80 0.45
CA GLY A 84 -4.81 -9.15 -0.58
C GLY A 84 -3.97 -8.84 -1.83
N GLN A 85 -4.56 -8.98 -3.02
CA GLN A 85 -3.81 -8.93 -4.27
C GLN A 85 -3.88 -7.57 -4.99
N SER A 86 -4.62 -6.59 -4.44
CA SER A 86 -4.75 -5.26 -5.03
C SER A 86 -5.05 -4.19 -3.97
N ASP A 87 -4.79 -2.93 -4.29
CA ASP A 87 -5.20 -1.78 -3.47
C ASP A 87 -6.71 -1.80 -3.22
N SER A 88 -7.52 -2.11 -4.25
CA SER A 88 -8.98 -2.17 -4.15
C SER A 88 -9.52 -3.20 -3.15
N TYR A 89 -8.79 -4.29 -2.89
CA TYR A 89 -9.14 -5.24 -1.82
C TYR A 89 -9.12 -4.57 -0.45
N TYR A 90 -8.05 -3.84 -0.16
CA TYR A 90 -7.90 -3.13 1.12
C TYR A 90 -8.81 -1.90 1.20
N GLU A 91 -8.97 -1.16 0.12
CA GLU A 91 -9.89 -0.01 0.04
C GLU A 91 -11.32 -0.45 0.34
N THR A 92 -11.80 -1.52 -0.30
CA THR A 92 -13.13 -2.07 -0.05
C THR A 92 -13.31 -2.53 1.40
N ALA A 93 -12.30 -3.20 1.97
CA ALA A 93 -12.35 -3.63 3.38
C ALA A 93 -12.44 -2.43 4.35
N VAL A 94 -11.69 -1.34 4.07
CA VAL A 94 -11.72 -0.10 4.85
C VAL A 94 -13.04 0.64 4.67
N GLU A 95 -13.53 0.80 3.44
CA GLU A 95 -14.81 1.47 3.13
C GLU A 95 -16.00 0.80 3.81
N LEU A 96 -15.97 -0.52 3.93
CA LEU A 96 -17.00 -1.30 4.62
C LEU A 96 -16.83 -1.30 6.15
N GLY A 97 -15.76 -0.72 6.69
CA GLY A 97 -15.44 -0.76 8.12
C GLY A 97 -15.09 -2.15 8.65
N LEU A 98 -14.65 -3.06 7.75
CA LEU A 98 -14.37 -4.46 8.07
C LEU A 98 -12.87 -4.76 8.18
N ALA A 99 -11.99 -3.81 7.83
CA ALA A 99 -10.56 -4.05 7.66
C ALA A 99 -9.90 -4.70 8.88
N ASP A 100 -10.04 -4.13 10.08
CA ASP A 100 -9.37 -4.64 11.28
C ASP A 100 -9.76 -6.09 11.59
N GLN A 101 -11.06 -6.38 11.57
CA GLN A 101 -11.57 -7.72 11.85
C GLN A 101 -11.20 -8.71 10.75
N LEU A 102 -11.45 -8.36 9.50
CA LEU A 102 -11.21 -9.21 8.34
C LEU A 102 -9.73 -9.59 8.22
N LEU A 103 -8.84 -8.59 8.22
CA LEU A 103 -7.42 -8.79 8.02
C LEU A 103 -6.77 -9.53 9.19
N SER A 104 -7.24 -9.26 10.43
CA SER A 104 -6.80 -10.01 11.61
C SER A 104 -7.24 -11.47 11.54
N CYS A 105 -8.51 -11.76 11.18
CA CYS A 105 -9.03 -13.13 11.10
C CYS A 105 -8.34 -13.96 10.00
N LEU A 106 -7.90 -13.34 8.92
CA LEU A 106 -7.17 -13.99 7.83
C LEU A 106 -5.64 -13.99 8.00
N ASN A 107 -5.11 -13.43 9.10
CA ASN A 107 -3.67 -13.25 9.32
C ASN A 107 -3.00 -12.56 8.13
N ASP A 108 -3.53 -11.41 7.70
CA ASP A 108 -3.04 -10.69 6.53
C ASP A 108 -1.66 -10.08 6.80
N ILE A 109 -0.70 -10.36 5.91
CA ILE A 109 0.70 -9.96 6.08
C ILE A 109 0.99 -8.50 5.74
N ALA A 110 0.06 -7.78 5.10
CA ALA A 110 0.16 -6.33 4.96
C ALA A 110 -0.37 -5.60 6.21
N PHE A 111 -1.28 -6.23 6.94
CA PHE A 111 -1.78 -5.76 8.24
C PHE A 111 -0.78 -6.01 9.37
N ASP A 112 -0.17 -7.21 9.41
CA ASP A 112 0.84 -7.60 10.40
C ASP A 112 2.26 -7.68 9.79
N ASN A 113 3.03 -6.61 9.95
CA ASN A 113 4.41 -6.53 9.49
C ASN A 113 5.37 -7.52 10.19
N GLN A 114 5.06 -8.00 11.40
CA GLN A 114 5.88 -9.00 12.06
C GLN A 114 5.63 -10.37 11.44
N LEU A 115 4.38 -10.67 11.11
CA LEU A 115 4.01 -11.87 10.40
C LEU A 115 4.63 -11.87 8.99
N PHE A 116 4.60 -10.74 8.28
CA PHE A 116 5.28 -10.62 6.98
C PHE A 116 6.77 -10.99 7.07
N ARG A 117 7.50 -10.49 8.07
CA ARG A 117 8.93 -10.82 8.27
C ARG A 117 9.18 -12.30 8.50
N LYS A 118 8.24 -13.02 9.13
CA LYS A 118 8.32 -14.47 9.34
C LYS A 118 8.07 -15.25 8.06
N THR A 119 7.04 -14.84 7.30
CA THR A 119 6.51 -15.59 6.17
C THR A 119 7.15 -15.25 4.83
N ARG A 120 7.83 -14.09 4.69
CA ARG A 120 8.40 -13.64 3.41
C ARG A 120 9.41 -14.59 2.78
N ARG A 121 10.01 -15.49 3.59
CA ARG A 121 10.99 -16.49 3.12
C ARG A 121 10.35 -17.82 2.76
N GLU A 122 9.10 -18.04 3.10
CA GLU A 122 8.34 -19.21 2.68
C GLU A 122 8.26 -19.27 1.15
N ASP A 123 8.39 -20.47 0.60
CA ASP A 123 8.37 -20.66 -0.85
C ASP A 123 7.02 -20.22 -1.45
N VAL A 124 5.91 -20.56 -0.79
CA VAL A 124 4.56 -20.15 -1.19
C VAL A 124 4.40 -18.63 -1.22
N THR A 125 5.05 -17.90 -0.31
CA THR A 125 5.02 -16.44 -0.31
C THR A 125 5.71 -15.88 -1.55
N ARG A 126 6.93 -16.34 -1.84
CA ARG A 126 7.72 -15.84 -2.97
C ARG A 126 7.16 -16.22 -4.32
N VAL A 127 6.70 -17.47 -4.47
CA VAL A 127 6.25 -18.03 -5.76
C VAL A 127 4.81 -17.64 -6.06
N SER A 128 3.96 -17.54 -5.05
CA SER A 128 2.53 -17.30 -5.23
C SER A 128 2.06 -15.95 -4.71
N LEU A 129 2.13 -15.68 -3.39
CA LEU A 129 1.53 -14.48 -2.81
C LEU A 129 2.14 -13.19 -3.37
N LEU A 130 3.45 -13.16 -3.54
CA LEU A 130 4.21 -12.02 -4.07
C LEU A 130 4.44 -12.07 -5.59
N ARG A 131 3.79 -12.98 -6.32
CA ARG A 131 3.97 -13.09 -7.77
C ARG A 131 3.63 -11.80 -8.51
N SER A 132 2.51 -11.19 -8.15
CA SER A 132 1.98 -9.97 -8.79
C SER A 132 2.08 -8.75 -7.88
N VAL A 133 2.54 -8.91 -6.65
CA VAL A 133 2.62 -7.88 -5.62
C VAL A 133 4.07 -7.76 -5.15
N LYS A 134 4.63 -6.55 -5.18
CA LYS A 134 5.99 -6.30 -4.67
C LYS A 134 5.99 -6.18 -3.14
N GLU A 135 7.09 -6.57 -2.48
CA GLU A 135 7.26 -6.35 -1.03
C GLU A 135 7.10 -4.88 -0.64
N THR A 136 7.57 -3.96 -1.49
CA THR A 136 7.40 -2.51 -1.28
C THR A 136 5.92 -2.08 -1.31
N THR A 137 5.08 -2.74 -2.11
CA THR A 137 3.63 -2.50 -2.14
C THR A 137 2.97 -2.99 -0.85
N VAL A 138 3.34 -4.18 -0.35
CA VAL A 138 2.83 -4.73 0.91
C VAL A 138 3.13 -3.80 2.08
N LEU A 139 4.40 -3.39 2.23
CA LEU A 139 4.87 -2.53 3.33
C LEU A 139 4.51 -1.04 3.13
N GLY A 140 4.23 -0.64 1.91
CA GLY A 140 3.93 0.74 1.54
C GLY A 140 2.45 0.99 1.27
N SER A 141 1.97 0.75 0.04
CA SER A 141 0.61 1.09 -0.38
C SER A 141 -0.47 0.40 0.48
N PHE A 142 -0.41 -0.92 0.59
CA PHE A 142 -1.41 -1.69 1.34
C PHE A 142 -1.47 -1.29 2.82
N SER A 143 -0.31 -1.22 3.48
CA SER A 143 -0.23 -0.81 4.89
C SER A 143 -0.79 0.61 5.11
N ARG A 144 -0.59 1.53 4.17
CA ARG A 144 -1.14 2.90 4.25
C ARG A 144 -2.66 2.92 4.08
N ILE A 145 -3.19 2.18 3.11
CA ILE A 145 -4.65 2.07 2.92
C ILE A 145 -5.30 1.57 4.21
N ILE A 146 -4.75 0.51 4.79
CA ILE A 146 -5.25 -0.09 6.04
C ILE A 146 -5.23 0.90 7.20
N THR A 147 -4.14 1.68 7.35
CA THR A 147 -3.98 2.62 8.47
C THR A 147 -4.68 3.97 8.25
N GLY A 148 -5.32 4.17 7.10
CA GLY A 148 -5.95 5.44 6.73
C GLY A 148 -4.95 6.58 6.50
N SER A 149 -3.68 6.26 6.32
CA SER A 149 -2.65 7.25 6.02
C SER A 149 -2.82 7.77 4.60
N VAL A 150 -2.64 9.08 4.42
CA VAL A 150 -2.74 9.71 3.09
C VAL A 150 -1.75 9.04 2.12
N PRO A 151 -2.19 8.67 0.89
CA PRO A 151 -1.28 8.17 -0.12
C PRO A 151 -0.13 9.14 -0.34
N LEU A 152 1.10 8.65 -0.25
CA LEU A 152 2.25 9.47 -0.63
C LEU A 152 2.23 9.58 -2.16
N THR A 153 2.13 10.80 -2.66
CA THR A 153 2.26 11.07 -4.09
C THR A 153 3.75 11.13 -4.46
N ALA A 154 4.11 10.61 -5.62
CA ALA A 154 5.43 10.87 -6.20
C ALA A 154 5.52 12.35 -6.55
N TYR A 155 6.64 12.97 -6.23
CA TYR A 155 6.93 14.35 -6.61
C TYR A 155 8.27 14.41 -7.32
N ASP A 156 8.33 15.16 -8.40
CA ASP A 156 9.56 15.54 -9.07
C ASP A 156 9.46 17.02 -9.44
N PHE A 157 10.14 17.87 -8.70
CA PHE A 157 10.09 19.30 -8.92
C PHE A 157 11.43 19.98 -8.60
N THR A 158 11.72 21.05 -9.30
CA THR A 158 12.88 21.90 -9.08
C THR A 158 12.46 23.25 -8.52
N TYR A 159 13.10 23.68 -7.44
CA TYR A 159 12.98 25.03 -6.96
C TYR A 159 14.20 25.84 -7.42
N THR A 160 13.95 26.95 -8.13
CA THR A 160 14.95 27.95 -8.49
C THR A 160 14.81 29.12 -7.55
N GLY A 161 15.84 29.38 -6.75
CA GLY A 161 15.84 30.47 -5.77
C GLY A 161 15.80 31.88 -6.41
N PRO A 162 15.53 32.91 -5.60
CA PRO A 162 15.47 34.31 -6.09
C PRO A 162 16.79 34.76 -6.65
N GLN A 163 16.74 35.54 -7.75
CA GLN A 163 17.91 36.14 -8.33
C GLN A 163 18.33 37.37 -7.51
N GLN A 164 19.49 37.31 -6.92
CA GLN A 164 20.00 38.48 -6.22
C GLN A 164 20.47 39.54 -7.24
N LEU A 165 19.81 40.69 -7.22
CA LEU A 165 20.05 41.81 -8.15
C LEU A 165 21.51 42.33 -8.22
N SER A 166 22.41 41.89 -7.33
CA SER A 166 23.80 42.31 -7.21
C SER A 166 24.82 41.18 -7.39
N SER A 167 24.40 39.97 -7.76
CA SER A 167 25.29 38.81 -7.84
C SER A 167 25.46 38.36 -9.29
N GLU A 168 26.71 38.21 -9.75
CA GLU A 168 27.03 37.56 -11.03
C GLU A 168 26.87 36.05 -11.00
N HIS A 169 26.31 35.50 -9.88
CA HIS A 169 26.12 34.07 -9.71
C HIS A 169 24.72 33.66 -10.13
N GLU A 170 24.63 32.49 -10.73
CA GLU A 170 23.35 31.87 -11.07
C GLU A 170 22.52 31.60 -9.82
N PRO A 171 21.17 31.68 -9.91
CA PRO A 171 20.30 31.33 -8.80
C PRO A 171 20.52 29.87 -8.36
N ILE A 172 20.39 29.64 -7.05
CA ILE A 172 20.50 28.29 -6.53
C ILE A 172 19.35 27.43 -7.06
N GLN A 173 19.64 26.22 -7.52
CA GLN A 173 18.66 25.23 -7.90
C GLN A 173 18.67 24.07 -6.90
N LEU A 174 17.48 23.64 -6.48
CA LEU A 174 17.26 22.52 -5.59
C LEU A 174 16.27 21.57 -6.23
N ASP A 175 16.71 20.35 -6.51
CA ASP A 175 15.86 19.29 -7.08
C ASP A 175 15.32 18.41 -5.97
N PHE A 176 14.03 18.13 -6.03
CA PHE A 176 13.29 17.31 -5.08
C PHE A 176 12.61 16.17 -5.80
N GLN A 177 13.14 14.98 -5.61
CA GLN A 177 12.52 13.77 -6.14
C GLN A 177 12.06 12.89 -4.99
N VAL A 178 10.76 12.58 -4.97
CA VAL A 178 10.14 11.73 -3.95
C VAL A 178 9.49 10.53 -4.60
N GLU A 179 10.05 9.36 -4.33
CA GLU A 179 9.49 8.07 -4.73
C GLU A 179 8.83 7.40 -3.54
N PRO A 180 7.47 7.25 -3.55
CA PRO A 180 6.77 6.54 -2.50
C PRO A 180 7.28 5.12 -2.30
N GLY A 181 7.57 4.75 -1.04
CA GLY A 181 8.03 3.41 -0.72
C GLY A 181 9.50 3.11 -1.03
N SER A 182 10.30 4.12 -1.45
CA SER A 182 11.75 3.94 -1.64
C SER A 182 12.45 3.60 -0.32
N ASN A 183 13.54 2.82 -0.41
CA ASN A 183 14.40 2.51 0.73
C ASN A 183 15.87 2.80 0.36
N PRO A 184 16.49 3.82 0.93
CA PRO A 184 16.00 4.70 2.00
C PRO A 184 14.84 5.62 1.54
N PRO A 185 14.05 6.16 2.49
CA PRO A 185 12.95 7.07 2.15
C PRO A 185 13.46 8.31 1.41
N SER A 186 12.83 8.65 0.28
CA SER A 186 13.19 9.81 -0.54
C SER A 186 12.45 11.10 -0.13
N ASN A 187 11.51 11.03 0.81
CA ASN A 187 10.68 12.15 1.26
C ASN A 187 11.33 13.01 2.38
N ILE A 188 12.59 12.75 2.70
CA ILE A 188 13.36 13.53 3.68
C ILE A 188 14.55 14.18 2.97
N HIS A 189 14.49 15.50 2.82
CA HIS A 189 15.57 16.29 2.24
C HIS A 189 16.26 17.10 3.34
N VAL A 190 17.59 17.12 3.36
CA VAL A 190 18.38 17.78 4.40
C VAL A 190 19.28 18.84 3.80
N LEU A 191 19.09 20.09 4.21
CA LEU A 191 19.95 21.22 3.84
C LEU A 191 21.10 21.37 4.85
N ILE A 192 22.33 21.10 4.41
CA ILE A 192 23.52 21.18 5.24
C ILE A 192 24.39 22.34 4.76
N GLY A 193 24.93 23.13 5.68
CA GLY A 193 25.85 24.23 5.39
C GLY A 193 26.24 25.01 6.63
N ARG A 194 27.27 25.86 6.53
CA ARG A 194 27.73 26.71 7.63
C ARG A 194 26.66 27.73 8.05
N ASN A 195 26.79 28.26 9.26
CA ASN A 195 25.92 29.34 9.73
C ASN A 195 26.14 30.59 8.85
N GLY A 196 25.05 31.28 8.50
CA GLY A 196 25.07 32.47 7.66
C GLY A 196 25.08 32.25 6.14
N ILE A 197 25.13 31.00 5.62
CA ILE A 197 25.13 30.71 4.19
C ILE A 197 23.77 30.90 3.48
N GLY A 198 22.71 31.24 4.22
CA GLY A 198 21.41 31.50 3.63
C GLY A 198 20.41 30.36 3.68
N LYS A 199 20.65 29.25 4.44
CA LYS A 199 19.70 28.13 4.55
C LYS A 199 18.27 28.56 4.92
N SER A 200 18.13 29.36 5.98
CA SER A 200 16.83 29.88 6.44
C SER A 200 16.21 30.86 5.46
N PHE A 201 17.04 31.62 4.73
CA PHE A 201 16.57 32.52 3.67
C PHE A 201 15.91 31.71 2.55
N ILE A 202 16.57 30.67 2.04
CA ILE A 202 16.05 29.80 0.98
C ILE A 202 14.77 29.11 1.42
N LEU A 203 14.72 28.52 2.64
CA LEU A 203 13.50 27.88 3.14
C LEU A 203 12.34 28.87 3.26
N ASN A 204 12.59 30.10 3.73
CA ASN A 204 11.56 31.12 3.79
C ASN A 204 11.10 31.58 2.40
N ALA A 205 12.02 31.69 1.43
CA ALA A 205 11.68 32.02 0.06
C ALA A 205 10.82 30.92 -0.59
N MET A 206 11.17 29.65 -0.40
CA MET A 206 10.36 28.52 -0.84
C MET A 206 8.93 28.56 -0.26
N ILE A 207 8.80 28.84 1.06
CA ILE A 207 7.49 28.95 1.71
C ILE A 207 6.69 30.10 1.10
N ARG A 208 7.30 31.25 0.88
CA ARG A 208 6.61 32.40 0.26
C ARG A 208 6.18 32.07 -1.17
N ALA A 209 7.05 31.46 -1.98
CA ALA A 209 6.72 31.06 -3.35
C ALA A 209 5.54 30.07 -3.42
N LEU A 210 5.30 29.26 -2.36
CA LEU A 210 4.15 28.34 -2.28
C LEU A 210 2.86 29.01 -1.77
N VAL A 211 2.97 30.04 -0.93
CA VAL A 211 1.81 30.60 -0.21
C VAL A 211 1.31 31.90 -0.81
N THR A 212 2.16 32.63 -1.53
CA THR A 212 1.82 33.95 -2.04
C THR A 212 1.41 33.86 -3.51
N ASP A 213 0.17 34.28 -3.82
CA ASP A 213 -0.36 34.43 -5.20
C ASP A 213 0.34 35.55 -6.01
N THR A 214 1.31 36.21 -5.46
CA THR A 214 2.09 37.25 -6.14
C THR A 214 3.25 36.59 -6.87
N ASN A 215 3.19 36.57 -8.21
CA ASN A 215 4.28 36.13 -9.09
C ASN A 215 5.49 37.08 -9.05
N ASP A 216 6.03 37.35 -7.88
CA ASP A 216 7.33 38.02 -7.75
C ASP A 216 8.44 36.96 -7.73
N GLU A 217 8.66 36.34 -8.90
CA GLU A 217 9.69 35.32 -9.11
C GLU A 217 11.09 35.84 -8.77
N ASP A 218 11.29 37.14 -8.88
CA ASP A 218 12.57 37.80 -8.57
C ASP A 218 12.84 37.87 -7.06
N ALA A 219 11.79 37.98 -6.24
CA ALA A 219 11.93 38.10 -4.78
C ALA A 219 11.92 36.74 -4.05
N ASP A 220 11.12 35.81 -4.49
CA ASP A 220 10.86 34.54 -3.75
C ASP A 220 11.32 33.28 -4.53
N GLY A 221 11.76 33.42 -5.77
CA GLY A 221 12.08 32.29 -6.65
C GLY A 221 10.82 31.61 -7.17
N ARG A 222 11.01 30.46 -7.83
CA ARG A 222 9.90 29.72 -8.46
C ARG A 222 10.07 28.23 -8.34
N PHE A 223 8.95 27.53 -8.28
CA PHE A 223 8.88 26.08 -8.50
C PHE A 223 8.66 25.81 -9.99
N VAL A 224 9.45 24.89 -10.52
CA VAL A 224 9.26 24.33 -11.86
C VAL A 224 8.85 22.87 -11.64
N ASP A 225 7.66 22.53 -12.06
CA ASP A 225 7.12 21.19 -11.96
C ASP A 225 6.75 20.70 -13.35
N GLU A 226 7.20 19.50 -13.70
CA GLU A 226 6.79 18.86 -14.93
C GLU A 226 5.42 18.17 -14.78
N ASP A 227 4.93 17.91 -13.54
CA ASP A 227 3.72 17.11 -13.28
C ASP A 227 2.69 17.74 -12.32
N LEU A 228 2.93 18.89 -11.69
CA LEU A 228 1.97 19.54 -10.75
C LEU A 228 0.83 20.32 -11.42
N LEU A 229 0.76 20.35 -12.74
CA LEU A 229 -0.23 21.10 -13.52
C LEU A 229 -1.17 20.21 -14.36
N ALA A 230 -1.29 18.91 -14.03
CA ALA A 230 -2.20 17.99 -14.70
C ALA A 230 -3.44 17.68 -13.84
#